data_845e01d1e1420ed77827e6da17e47ce3
#
_entry.id   845e01d1e1420ed77827e6da17e47ce3
#
_cell.length_a   1.000
_cell.length_b   1.000
_cell.length_c   1.000
_cell.angle_alpha   90.00
_cell.angle_beta   90.00
_cell.angle_gamma   90.00
#
_symmetry.space_group_name_H-M   'P 1'
#
loop_
_entity.id
_entity.type
_entity.pdbx_description
1 polymer ?
#
loop_
_entity_poly.entity_id
_entity_poly.type
_entity_poly.pdbx_seq_one_letter_code
_entity_poly.pdbx_strand_id
1 'polypeptide(L)'
;MSYLPSTEVKERNLTEKQQSFLDNLITTEGNPKEAAELAGYSGNYHQVIKSLREEVIQLASDVLARSAPQAAFKLVEIMNSDRPIPQVGNKLQAAQTILDRVGVAKRDRLDVTHKAAGGIFILPEKQPIDAEAVEIIED
;
A
#
# COMPACT_ATOMS: atom_id res chain seq x y z
N MET A 1 25.98 -2.55 -7.72
CA MET A 1 25.59 -1.93 -6.44
C MET A 1 24.43 -1.00 -6.73
N SER A 2 23.22 -1.38 -6.35
CA SER A 2 22.07 -0.52 -6.49
C SER A 2 21.97 0.35 -5.25
N TYR A 3 22.28 1.62 -5.39
CA TYR A 3 21.91 2.62 -4.42
C TYR A 3 20.40 2.84 -4.51
N LEU A 4 19.65 2.06 -3.75
CA LEU A 4 18.33 2.51 -3.36
C LEU A 4 18.56 3.61 -2.32
N PRO A 5 18.02 4.82 -2.51
CA PRO A 5 17.99 5.77 -1.42
C PRO A 5 17.18 5.09 -0.32
N SER A 6 17.86 4.71 0.76
CA SER A 6 17.16 4.44 2.01
C SER A 6 16.45 5.75 2.33
N THR A 7 15.15 5.76 2.20
CA THR A 7 14.33 6.76 2.84
C THR A 7 14.58 6.57 4.32
N GLU A 8 15.61 7.20 4.83
CA GLU A 8 15.77 7.39 6.26
C GLU A 8 14.51 8.12 6.69
N VAL A 9 13.58 7.36 7.23
CA VAL A 9 12.45 7.93 7.97
C VAL A 9 13.11 8.74 9.07
N LYS A 10 13.12 10.05 8.89
CA LYS A 10 13.68 10.99 9.86
C LYS A 10 12.90 10.78 11.15
N GLU A 11 13.46 10.01 12.08
CA GLU A 11 12.84 9.75 13.37
C GLU A 11 12.59 11.10 14.04
N ARG A 12 11.34 11.51 14.06
CA ARG A 12 10.93 12.69 14.79
C ARG A 12 11.00 12.38 16.27
N ASN A 13 11.63 13.27 17.03
CA ASN A 13 11.59 13.20 18.48
C ASN A 13 10.14 13.46 18.94
N LEU A 14 9.44 12.39 19.28
CA LEU A 14 8.10 12.45 19.81
C LEU A 14 8.11 12.87 21.29
N THR A 15 7.11 13.63 21.70
CA THR A 15 6.91 13.93 23.12
C THR A 15 6.41 12.68 23.84
N GLU A 16 6.58 12.60 25.16
CA GLU A 16 6.08 11.49 25.99
C GLU A 16 4.58 11.24 25.79
N LYS A 17 3.80 12.30 25.66
CA LYS A 17 2.35 12.18 25.37
C LYS A 17 2.07 11.61 24.00
N GLN A 18 2.84 12.00 23.01
CA GLN A 18 2.69 11.47 21.64
C GLN A 18 3.05 9.99 21.58
N GLN A 19 4.14 9.61 22.24
CA GLN A 19 4.52 8.21 22.35
C GLN A 19 3.46 7.40 23.10
N SER A 20 2.97 7.90 24.23
CA SER A 20 1.90 7.26 24.98
C SER A 20 0.60 7.10 24.17
N PHE A 21 0.28 8.07 23.33
CA PHE A 21 -0.89 7.96 22.44
C PHE A 21 -0.72 6.81 21.44
N LEU A 22 0.43 6.67 20.81
CA LEU A 22 0.71 5.59 19.86
C LEU A 22 0.69 4.21 20.54
N ASP A 23 1.28 4.10 21.73
CA ASP A 23 1.26 2.85 22.51
C ASP A 23 -0.17 2.48 22.93
N ASN A 24 -0.97 3.46 23.33
CA ASN A 24 -2.37 3.25 23.69
C ASN A 24 -3.26 2.90 22.50
N LEU A 25 -2.91 3.32 21.26
CA LEU A 25 -3.61 2.87 20.06
C LEU A 25 -3.53 1.36 19.87
N ILE A 26 -2.41 0.76 20.22
CA ILE A 26 -2.25 -0.71 20.16
C ILE A 26 -3.13 -1.36 21.24
N THR A 27 -3.08 -0.85 22.45
CA THR A 27 -3.80 -1.40 23.61
C THR A 27 -5.32 -1.28 23.46
N THR A 28 -5.78 -0.20 22.84
CA THR A 28 -7.22 0.07 22.60
C THR A 28 -7.73 -0.47 21.27
N GLU A 29 -6.94 -1.35 20.63
CA GLU A 29 -7.30 -1.94 19.33
C GLU A 29 -7.66 -0.91 18.25
N GLY A 30 -6.98 0.23 18.27
CA GLY A 30 -7.14 1.29 17.28
C GLY A 30 -8.22 2.32 17.61
N ASN A 31 -8.73 2.37 18.84
CA ASN A 31 -9.70 3.40 19.27
C ASN A 31 -8.97 4.72 19.59
N PRO A 32 -9.02 5.73 18.70
CA PRO A 32 -8.22 6.94 18.88
C PRO A 32 -8.73 7.85 20.01
N LYS A 33 -10.02 7.81 20.30
CA LYS A 33 -10.60 8.60 21.38
C LYS A 33 -10.09 8.12 22.72
N GLU A 34 -10.20 6.83 22.98
CA GLU A 34 -9.75 6.20 24.21
C GLU A 34 -8.22 6.29 24.37
N ALA A 35 -7.49 6.09 23.30
CA ALA A 35 -6.04 6.23 23.31
C ALA A 35 -5.59 7.66 23.67
N ALA A 36 -6.30 8.67 23.17
CA ALA A 36 -6.03 10.07 23.51
C ALA A 36 -6.36 10.39 24.98
N GLU A 37 -7.45 9.89 25.48
CA GLU A 37 -7.85 10.05 26.89
C GLU A 37 -6.82 9.42 27.83
N LEU A 38 -6.37 8.19 27.53
CA LEU A 38 -5.33 7.48 28.29
C LEU A 38 -3.96 8.17 28.21
N ALA A 39 -3.65 8.83 27.11
CA ALA A 39 -2.42 9.61 26.96
C ALA A 39 -2.48 10.99 27.64
N GLY A 40 -3.63 11.37 28.20
CA GLY A 40 -3.83 12.64 28.90
C GLY A 40 -4.10 13.83 27.96
N TYR A 41 -4.63 13.57 26.78
CA TYR A 41 -5.15 14.62 25.92
C TYR A 41 -6.58 14.97 26.32
N SER A 42 -6.80 16.21 26.73
CA SER A 42 -8.12 16.77 26.94
C SER A 42 -8.52 17.57 25.70
N GLY A 43 -9.40 17.05 24.87
CA GLY A 43 -9.88 17.80 23.73
C GLY A 43 -9.95 17.00 22.43
N ASN A 44 -9.70 17.68 21.33
CA ASN A 44 -9.91 17.12 20.00
C ASN A 44 -8.81 16.14 19.59
N TYR A 45 -9.05 14.85 19.74
CA TYR A 45 -8.12 13.79 19.32
C TYR A 45 -7.83 13.80 17.80
N HIS A 46 -8.68 14.42 16.98
CA HIS A 46 -8.41 14.56 15.55
C HIS A 46 -7.16 15.39 15.27
N GLN A 47 -6.86 16.39 16.11
CA GLN A 47 -5.63 17.17 15.99
C GLN A 47 -4.40 16.34 16.31
N VAL A 48 -4.50 15.43 17.26
CA VAL A 48 -3.42 14.51 17.61
C VAL A 48 -3.14 13.56 16.46
N ILE A 49 -4.17 12.96 15.86
CA ILE A 49 -4.04 12.07 14.70
C ILE A 49 -3.42 12.84 13.52
N LYS A 50 -3.87 14.07 13.27
CA LYS A 50 -3.35 14.88 12.18
C LYS A 50 -1.87 15.18 12.36
N SER A 51 -1.43 15.45 13.58
CA SER A 51 -0.03 15.75 13.89
C SER A 51 0.88 14.51 13.81
N LEU A 52 0.33 13.33 14.10
CA LEU A 52 1.03 12.03 14.13
C LEU A 52 0.66 11.12 12.94
N ARG A 53 0.23 11.72 11.86
CA ARG A 53 -0.29 10.96 10.71
C ARG A 53 0.70 9.91 10.18
N GLU A 54 1.96 10.27 10.04
CA GLU A 54 2.99 9.37 9.53
C GLU A 54 3.26 8.22 10.50
N GLU A 55 3.34 8.51 11.78
CA GLU A 55 3.56 7.54 12.84
C GLU A 55 2.35 6.58 12.97
N VAL A 56 1.14 7.09 12.82
CA VAL A 56 -0.09 6.26 12.82
C VAL A 56 -0.12 5.33 11.61
N ILE A 57 0.27 5.79 10.43
CA ILE A 57 0.37 4.96 9.23
C ILE A 57 1.44 3.88 9.42
N GLN A 58 2.60 4.24 9.96
CA GLN A 58 3.66 3.28 10.26
C GLN A 58 3.18 2.22 11.24
N LEU A 59 2.50 2.63 12.31
CA LEU A 59 1.92 1.72 13.29
C LEU A 59 0.92 0.73 12.65
N ALA A 60 0.06 1.22 11.77
CA ALA A 60 -0.88 0.36 11.03
C ALA A 60 -0.15 -0.65 10.14
N SER A 61 0.92 -0.23 9.48
CA SER A 61 1.77 -1.11 8.67
C SER A 61 2.43 -2.19 9.53
N ASP A 62 2.91 -1.85 10.71
CA ASP A 62 3.52 -2.79 11.65
C ASP A 62 2.51 -3.82 12.18
N VAL A 63 1.28 -3.39 12.46
CA VAL A 63 0.18 -4.29 12.86
C VAL A 63 -0.14 -5.28 11.74
N LEU A 64 -0.22 -4.83 10.49
CA LEU A 64 -0.44 -5.71 9.34
C LEU A 64 0.73 -6.68 9.16
N ALA A 65 1.97 -6.22 9.29
CA ALA A 65 3.16 -7.07 9.19
C ALA A 65 3.17 -8.17 10.26
N ARG A 66 2.78 -7.86 11.48
CA ARG A 66 2.64 -8.85 12.58
C ARG A 66 1.52 -9.85 12.33
N SER A 67 0.47 -9.43 11.63
CA SER A 67 -0.68 -10.28 11.31
C SER A 67 -0.45 -11.15 10.06
N ALA A 68 0.56 -10.86 9.26
CA ALA A 68 0.83 -11.58 8.01
C ALA A 68 1.04 -13.09 8.19
N PRO A 69 1.80 -13.59 9.19
CA PRO A 69 1.91 -15.03 9.43
C PRO A 69 0.57 -15.69 9.74
N GLN A 70 -0.25 -15.04 10.56
CA GLN A 70 -1.60 -15.54 10.89
C GLN A 70 -2.50 -15.59 9.65
N ALA A 71 -2.44 -14.59 8.79
CA ALA A 71 -3.18 -14.57 7.52
C ALA A 71 -2.73 -15.71 6.59
N ALA A 72 -1.42 -15.98 6.50
CA ALA A 72 -0.89 -17.09 5.73
C ALA A 72 -1.36 -18.45 6.25
N PHE A 73 -1.32 -18.68 7.56
CA PHE A 73 -1.85 -19.91 8.19
C PHE A 73 -3.35 -20.06 7.97
N LYS A 74 -4.08 -18.95 7.98
CA LYS A 74 -5.54 -18.99 7.72
C LYS A 74 -5.86 -19.42 6.29
N LEU A 75 -5.06 -19.01 5.32
CA LEU A 75 -5.20 -19.48 3.92
C LEU A 75 -4.93 -20.97 3.82
N VAL A 76 -3.87 -21.47 4.48
CA VAL A 76 -3.54 -22.89 4.50
C VAL A 76 -4.64 -23.71 5.18
N GLU A 77 -5.19 -23.22 6.29
CA GLU A 77 -6.32 -23.86 7.00
C GLU A 77 -7.54 -23.97 6.09
N ILE A 78 -7.89 -22.89 5.40
CA ILE A 78 -9.02 -22.87 4.46
C ILE A 78 -8.79 -23.86 3.31
N MET A 79 -7.57 -23.91 2.78
CA MET A 79 -7.21 -24.83 1.69
C MET A 79 -7.32 -26.31 2.10
N ASN A 80 -6.96 -26.63 3.34
CA ASN A 80 -6.93 -28.01 3.86
C ASN A 80 -8.24 -28.42 4.54
N SER A 81 -9.24 -27.56 4.59
CA SER A 81 -10.50 -27.83 5.27
C SER A 81 -11.43 -28.66 4.41
N ASP A 82 -11.78 -29.86 4.89
CA ASP A 82 -12.82 -30.71 4.28
C ASP A 82 -14.23 -30.36 4.75
N ARG A 83 -14.36 -29.45 5.71
CA ARG A 83 -15.64 -29.02 6.29
C ARG A 83 -16.02 -27.63 5.81
N PRO A 84 -17.32 -27.35 5.64
CA PRO A 84 -17.78 -26.00 5.32
C PRO A 84 -17.35 -25.02 6.41
N ILE A 85 -16.66 -23.96 6.03
CA ILE A 85 -16.26 -22.87 6.94
C ILE A 85 -17.26 -21.74 6.78
N PRO A 86 -17.94 -21.29 7.87
CA PRO A 86 -18.84 -20.14 7.78
C PRO A 86 -18.09 -18.90 7.27
N GLN A 87 -18.70 -18.18 6.32
CA GLN A 87 -18.14 -16.95 5.75
C GLN A 87 -16.71 -17.10 5.16
N VAL A 88 -16.43 -18.28 4.62
CA VAL A 88 -15.08 -18.57 4.07
C VAL A 88 -14.61 -17.56 3.05
N GLY A 89 -15.50 -17.05 2.19
CA GLY A 89 -15.17 -16.03 1.20
C GLY A 89 -14.67 -14.73 1.84
N ASN A 90 -15.31 -14.26 2.90
CA ASN A 90 -14.92 -13.05 3.62
C ASN A 90 -13.59 -13.25 4.36
N LYS A 91 -13.40 -14.40 4.99
CA LYS A 91 -12.14 -14.74 5.68
C LYS A 91 -10.97 -14.86 4.70
N LEU A 92 -11.21 -15.48 3.54
CA LEU A 92 -10.24 -15.61 2.47
C LEU A 92 -9.83 -14.23 1.94
N GLN A 93 -10.80 -13.37 1.64
CA GLN A 93 -10.55 -12.02 1.16
C GLN A 93 -9.80 -11.17 2.18
N ALA A 94 -10.14 -11.25 3.46
CA ALA A 94 -9.44 -10.54 4.52
C ALA A 94 -7.98 -10.99 4.62
N ALA A 95 -7.70 -12.29 4.62
CA ALA A 95 -6.36 -12.84 4.68
C ALA A 95 -5.52 -12.44 3.45
N GLN A 96 -6.10 -12.52 2.25
CA GLN A 96 -5.44 -12.08 1.02
C GLN A 96 -5.13 -10.58 1.05
N THR A 97 -6.05 -9.75 1.54
CA THR A 97 -5.85 -8.30 1.64
C THR A 97 -4.70 -7.96 2.57
N ILE A 98 -4.59 -8.64 3.72
CA ILE A 98 -3.47 -8.45 4.65
C ILE A 98 -2.14 -8.80 3.96
N LEU A 99 -2.06 -9.95 3.31
CA LEU A 99 -0.85 -10.40 2.62
C LEU A 99 -0.45 -9.47 1.47
N ASP A 100 -1.42 -8.97 0.70
CA ASP A 100 -1.18 -8.01 -0.38
C ASP A 100 -0.63 -6.69 0.16
N ARG A 101 -1.15 -6.21 1.27
CA ARG A 101 -0.69 -4.96 1.93
C ARG A 101 0.72 -5.08 2.48
N VAL A 102 1.11 -6.25 2.94
CA VAL A 102 2.45 -6.53 3.49
C VAL A 102 3.47 -6.83 2.38
N GLY A 103 3.03 -7.00 1.15
CA GLY A 103 3.90 -7.26 0.00
C GLY A 103 4.17 -8.74 -0.27
N VAL A 104 3.41 -9.66 0.33
CA VAL A 104 3.35 -11.09 -0.03
C VAL A 104 2.28 -11.27 -1.11
N ALA A 105 2.24 -10.35 -2.06
CA ALA A 105 1.27 -10.36 -3.13
C ALA A 105 1.62 -11.41 -4.19
N LYS A 106 0.59 -11.94 -4.83
CA LYS A 106 0.72 -12.55 -6.14
C LYS A 106 1.47 -11.57 -7.04
N ARG A 107 2.67 -11.94 -7.45
CA ARG A 107 3.50 -11.10 -8.31
C ARG A 107 2.94 -11.10 -9.73
N ASP A 108 1.89 -10.37 -9.98
CA ASP A 108 1.61 -9.86 -11.31
C ASP A 108 2.56 -8.67 -11.53
N ARG A 109 3.86 -8.96 -11.58
CA ARG A 109 4.83 -7.98 -12.05
C ARG A 109 4.62 -7.82 -13.56
N LEU A 110 3.76 -6.92 -13.92
CA LEU A 110 3.98 -6.14 -15.12
C LEU A 110 5.19 -5.23 -14.80
N ASP A 111 6.38 -5.78 -14.95
CA ASP A 111 7.57 -4.94 -15.08
C ASP A 111 7.43 -4.25 -16.45
N VAL A 112 6.60 -3.23 -16.50
CA VAL A 112 6.68 -2.23 -17.53
C VAL A 112 7.94 -1.44 -17.21
N THR A 113 9.08 -2.07 -17.47
CA THR A 113 10.33 -1.35 -17.62
C THR A 113 10.15 -0.47 -18.85
N HIS A 114 9.55 0.69 -18.65
CA HIS A 114 9.84 1.80 -19.51
C HIS A 114 11.34 2.08 -19.30
N LYS A 115 12.18 1.31 -19.98
CA LYS A 115 13.46 1.84 -20.35
C LYS A 115 13.12 3.04 -21.23
N ALA A 116 12.96 4.18 -20.59
CA ALA A 116 13.26 5.43 -21.24
C ALA A 116 14.80 5.47 -21.40
N ALA A 117 15.33 4.49 -22.13
CA ALA A 117 16.49 4.75 -22.92
C ALA A 117 16.02 5.90 -23.78
N GLY A 118 16.65 7.09 -23.63
CA GLY A 118 16.36 8.23 -24.46
C GLY A 118 16.29 7.83 -25.91
N GLY A 119 15.22 7.12 -26.24
CA GLY A 119 14.86 6.74 -27.57
C GLY A 119 14.32 8.02 -28.16
N ILE A 120 15.12 8.68 -28.97
CA ILE A 120 14.60 9.51 -30.00
C ILE A 120 13.51 8.66 -30.66
N PHE A 121 12.25 8.98 -30.40
CA PHE A 121 11.16 8.48 -31.22
C PHE A 121 11.42 9.03 -32.62
N ILE A 122 12.10 8.29 -33.44
CA ILE A 122 12.11 8.54 -34.85
C ILE A 122 10.70 8.17 -35.30
N LEU A 123 9.81 9.16 -35.30
CA LEU A 123 8.57 9.02 -36.02
C LEU A 123 8.96 8.69 -37.45
N PRO A 124 8.43 7.61 -38.04
CA PRO A 124 8.66 7.37 -39.45
C PRO A 124 8.27 8.64 -40.20
N GLU A 125 9.16 9.16 -41.02
CA GLU A 125 8.86 10.26 -41.91
C GLU A 125 7.48 10.01 -42.50
N LYS A 126 6.56 10.98 -42.31
CA LYS A 126 5.36 10.99 -43.10
C LYS A 126 5.83 10.89 -44.53
N GLN A 127 5.67 9.73 -45.12
CA GLN A 127 5.81 9.66 -46.58
C GLN A 127 4.86 10.69 -47.12
N PRO A 128 5.35 11.67 -47.89
CA PRO A 128 4.46 12.57 -48.55
C PRO A 128 3.46 11.72 -49.31
N ILE A 129 2.21 11.85 -49.03
CA ILE A 129 1.15 11.29 -49.85
C ILE A 129 1.47 11.84 -51.21
N ASP A 130 1.99 11.00 -52.10
CA ASP A 130 2.33 11.44 -53.44
C ASP A 130 1.12 12.11 -54.01
N ALA A 131 1.27 13.37 -54.40
CA ALA A 131 0.22 14.12 -55.04
C ALA A 131 -0.34 13.42 -56.30
N GLU A 132 0.43 12.52 -56.85
CA GLU A 132 0.01 11.64 -57.94
C GLU A 132 -1.04 10.61 -57.55
N ALA A 133 -1.08 10.16 -56.27
CA ALA A 133 -2.13 9.25 -55.78
C ALA A 133 -3.50 9.96 -55.63
N VAL A 134 -3.52 11.27 -55.53
CA VAL A 134 -4.74 12.07 -55.45
C VAL A 134 -5.32 12.39 -56.84
N GLU A 135 -4.49 12.49 -57.86
CA GLU A 135 -4.92 12.74 -59.26
C GLU A 135 -5.61 11.51 -59.90
N ILE A 136 -5.36 10.30 -59.44
CA ILE A 136 -5.99 9.09 -59.94
C ILE A 136 -7.44 8.93 -59.50
N ILE A 137 -7.90 9.71 -58.51
CA ILE A 137 -9.24 9.65 -57.98
C ILE A 137 -10.20 10.70 -58.62
N GLU A 138 -9.70 11.62 -59.43
CA GLU A 138 -10.49 12.71 -60.04
C GLU A 138 -10.94 12.45 -61.50
N ASP A 139 -10.88 11.22 -61.98
CA ASP A 139 -11.52 10.87 -63.27
C ASP A 139 -12.95 10.35 -63.07
#